data_25deda11b1d55c9b3c9b45e71504ff34
#
_entry.id   25deda11b1d55c9b3c9b45e71504ff34
#
_cell.length_a   1.000
_cell.length_b   1.000
_cell.length_c   1.000
_cell.angle_alpha   90.00
_cell.angle_beta   90.00
_cell.angle_gamma   90.00
#
_symmetry.space_group_name_H-M   'P 1'
#
loop_
_entity.id
_entity.type
_entity.pdbx_description
1 polymer ?
#
loop_
_entity_poly.entity_id
_entity_poly.type
_entity_poly.pdbx_seq_one_letter_code
_entity_poly.pdbx_strand_id
1 'polypeptide(L)'
;MTRLGLIAGNGKFPFLVLDAARAQGYDVVVAAIREEAFPEIESKGAASVHWLSLGELSKLIDTFKSAGVTRAVMAGQVKHKQIFSAIKPDWRLAKLLLSLGTRNTDSLLGAVAKVLADEGIVLESSTALLEPLLAKPGVVTKRPPSEQERKNIEYGRAVARRLAEYDIGQTVVIAATACVTVEAMEGTDATIERAGELMRSLELESELESKLESEPDAQISTLSRALTVVKIAKPNQDMRFDVPVIGVKTIETMTRAGASCLAVDAGRCLLLDGEAITQAADYAGIAVCAD
;
A
#
# COMPACT_ATOMS: atom_id res chain seq x y z
N MET A 1 1.86 -22.09 -24.14
CA MET A 1 1.92 -20.81 -23.41
C MET A 1 2.19 -21.10 -21.95
N THR A 2 2.96 -20.27 -21.28
CA THR A 2 3.27 -20.45 -19.85
C THR A 2 2.08 -19.98 -19.02
N ARG A 3 1.60 -20.85 -18.12
CA ARG A 3 0.45 -20.50 -17.24
C ARG A 3 0.91 -19.80 -15.98
N LEU A 4 0.16 -18.75 -15.58
CA LEU A 4 0.37 -18.01 -14.36
C LEU A 4 -0.93 -17.97 -13.55
N GLY A 5 -0.86 -18.27 -12.27
CA GLY A 5 -1.97 -18.08 -11.35
C GLY A 5 -2.02 -16.63 -10.84
N LEU A 6 -3.21 -16.04 -10.75
CA LEU A 6 -3.44 -14.77 -10.10
C LEU A 6 -4.46 -14.95 -8.98
N ILE A 7 -4.03 -14.77 -7.73
CA ILE A 7 -4.94 -14.68 -6.58
C ILE A 7 -5.36 -13.22 -6.46
N ALA A 8 -6.62 -12.93 -6.78
CA ALA A 8 -7.13 -11.58 -6.93
C ALA A 8 -7.98 -11.16 -5.71
N GLY A 9 -7.52 -10.14 -4.98
CA GLY A 9 -8.26 -9.44 -3.94
C GLY A 9 -8.91 -8.14 -4.43
N ASN A 10 -9.10 -7.19 -3.53
CA ASN A 10 -9.75 -5.91 -3.76
C ASN A 10 -8.84 -4.89 -4.48
N GLY A 11 -9.45 -3.94 -5.20
CA GLY A 11 -8.80 -2.78 -5.79
C GLY A 11 -8.37 -2.96 -7.24
N LYS A 12 -7.64 -1.99 -7.77
CA LYS A 12 -7.16 -1.96 -9.16
C LYS A 12 -5.94 -2.86 -9.41
N PHE A 13 -5.20 -3.20 -8.37
CA PHE A 13 -3.94 -3.92 -8.47
C PHE A 13 -4.06 -5.27 -9.19
N PRO A 14 -5.09 -6.13 -8.94
CA PRO A 14 -5.28 -7.38 -9.70
C PRO A 14 -5.41 -7.17 -11.20
N PHE A 15 -6.07 -6.09 -11.63
CA PHE A 15 -6.23 -5.78 -13.06
C PHE A 15 -4.90 -5.43 -13.72
N LEU A 16 -4.07 -4.62 -13.05
CA LEU A 16 -2.74 -4.26 -13.56
C LEU A 16 -1.83 -5.47 -13.68
N VAL A 17 -1.86 -6.39 -12.71
CA VAL A 17 -1.11 -7.65 -12.78
C VAL A 17 -1.62 -8.53 -13.93
N LEU A 18 -2.94 -8.65 -14.10
CA LEU A 18 -3.54 -9.42 -15.18
C LEU A 18 -3.15 -8.86 -16.56
N ASP A 19 -3.26 -7.54 -16.75
CA ASP A 19 -2.93 -6.89 -18.01
C ASP A 19 -1.41 -7.02 -18.32
N ALA A 20 -0.54 -6.83 -17.32
CA ALA A 20 0.90 -6.96 -17.48
C ALA A 20 1.32 -8.42 -17.81
N ALA A 21 0.71 -9.40 -17.13
CA ALA A 21 0.96 -10.82 -17.39
C ALA A 21 0.55 -11.20 -18.82
N ARG A 22 -0.61 -10.76 -19.28
CA ARG A 22 -1.10 -11.00 -20.64
C ARG A 22 -0.21 -10.32 -21.68
N ALA A 23 0.21 -9.10 -21.45
CA ALA A 23 1.16 -8.40 -22.33
C ALA A 23 2.49 -9.14 -22.47
N GLN A 24 2.90 -9.90 -21.44
CA GLN A 24 4.08 -10.76 -21.47
C GLN A 24 3.82 -12.18 -22.02
N GLY A 25 2.60 -12.46 -22.50
CA GLY A 25 2.25 -13.72 -23.16
C GLY A 25 1.89 -14.87 -22.22
N TYR A 26 1.52 -14.58 -20.96
CA TYR A 26 1.02 -15.59 -20.03
C TYR A 26 -0.47 -15.89 -20.26
N ASP A 27 -0.83 -17.18 -20.14
CA ASP A 27 -2.22 -17.61 -19.93
C ASP A 27 -2.54 -17.50 -18.44
N VAL A 28 -3.32 -16.49 -18.07
CA VAL A 28 -3.59 -16.22 -16.64
C VAL A 28 -4.82 -16.95 -16.16
N VAL A 29 -4.67 -17.77 -15.14
CA VAL A 29 -5.75 -18.43 -14.39
C VAL A 29 -6.01 -17.62 -13.13
N VAL A 30 -7.19 -16.98 -13.04
CA VAL A 30 -7.55 -16.11 -11.93
C VAL A 30 -8.33 -16.89 -10.87
N ALA A 31 -7.86 -16.84 -9.64
CA ALA A 31 -8.58 -17.20 -8.43
C ALA A 31 -9.09 -15.92 -7.74
N ALA A 32 -10.31 -15.51 -8.05
CA ALA A 32 -10.91 -14.28 -7.55
C ALA A 32 -11.54 -14.52 -6.16
N ILE A 33 -11.14 -13.75 -5.17
CA ILE A 33 -11.71 -13.83 -3.82
C ILE A 33 -13.09 -13.16 -3.83
N ARG A 34 -14.14 -13.96 -3.63
CA ARG A 34 -15.55 -13.59 -3.79
C ARG A 34 -15.96 -12.38 -2.97
N GLU A 35 -15.40 -12.25 -1.79
CA GLU A 35 -15.72 -11.20 -0.84
C GLU A 35 -14.98 -9.88 -1.13
N GLU A 36 -14.00 -9.90 -2.04
CA GLU A 36 -13.07 -8.78 -2.25
C GLU A 36 -12.90 -8.38 -3.71
N ALA A 37 -12.75 -9.33 -4.63
CA ALA A 37 -12.44 -9.04 -6.03
C ALA A 37 -13.63 -8.41 -6.76
N PHE A 38 -13.33 -7.53 -7.69
CA PHE A 38 -14.35 -6.90 -8.52
C PHE A 38 -14.80 -7.84 -9.65
N PRO A 39 -16.13 -7.98 -9.91
CA PRO A 39 -16.68 -8.86 -10.94
C PRO A 39 -16.15 -8.58 -12.34
N GLU A 40 -15.76 -7.35 -12.61
CA GLU A 40 -15.21 -6.91 -13.90
C GLU A 40 -13.95 -7.68 -14.33
N ILE A 41 -13.30 -8.40 -13.42
CA ILE A 41 -12.13 -9.23 -13.73
C ILE A 41 -12.46 -10.36 -14.72
N GLU A 42 -13.72 -10.81 -14.78
CA GLU A 42 -14.19 -11.81 -15.75
C GLU A 42 -14.05 -11.34 -17.20
N SER A 43 -14.23 -10.03 -17.45
CA SER A 43 -14.19 -9.44 -18.78
C SER A 43 -12.79 -8.99 -19.22
N LYS A 44 -11.76 -9.17 -18.40
CA LYS A 44 -10.40 -8.64 -18.65
C LYS A 44 -9.48 -9.61 -19.40
N GLY A 45 -10.04 -10.69 -19.97
CA GLY A 45 -9.30 -11.58 -20.87
C GLY A 45 -8.35 -12.55 -20.16
N ALA A 46 -8.67 -12.95 -18.93
CA ALA A 46 -8.04 -14.10 -18.30
C ALA A 46 -8.37 -15.39 -19.08
N ALA A 47 -7.48 -16.39 -19.04
CA ALA A 47 -7.74 -17.70 -19.62
C ALA A 47 -8.91 -18.41 -18.92
N SER A 48 -9.03 -18.23 -17.61
CA SER A 48 -10.21 -18.64 -16.82
C SER A 48 -10.28 -17.83 -15.52
N VAL A 49 -11.48 -17.67 -14.99
CA VAL A 49 -11.74 -17.02 -13.69
C VAL A 49 -12.52 -17.98 -12.80
N HIS A 50 -12.02 -18.20 -11.61
CA HIS A 50 -12.61 -19.07 -10.60
C HIS A 50 -12.87 -18.29 -9.33
N TRP A 51 -14.14 -18.25 -8.90
CA TRP A 51 -14.53 -17.56 -7.68
C TRP A 51 -14.39 -18.47 -6.46
N LEU A 52 -13.59 -18.03 -5.52
CA LEU A 52 -13.27 -18.74 -4.28
C LEU A 52 -13.62 -17.87 -3.08
N SER A 53 -14.10 -18.48 -2.01
CA SER A 53 -14.20 -17.79 -0.72
C SER A 53 -12.86 -17.80 0.01
N LEU A 54 -12.63 -16.80 0.86
CA LEU A 54 -11.36 -16.57 1.53
C LEU A 54 -10.85 -17.78 2.35
N GLY A 55 -11.73 -18.70 2.76
CA GLY A 55 -11.40 -19.92 3.51
C GLY A 55 -11.08 -21.15 2.68
N GLU A 56 -11.21 -21.12 1.35
CA GLU A 56 -11.16 -22.29 0.46
C GLU A 56 -9.74 -22.56 -0.09
N LEU A 57 -8.74 -22.77 0.81
CA LEU A 57 -7.34 -23.01 0.42
C LEU A 57 -7.18 -24.28 -0.41
N SER A 58 -7.89 -25.37 -0.08
CA SER A 58 -7.85 -26.62 -0.84
C SER A 58 -8.35 -26.41 -2.26
N LYS A 59 -9.45 -25.68 -2.43
CA LYS A 59 -10.02 -25.39 -3.74
C LYS A 59 -9.12 -24.49 -4.58
N LEU A 60 -8.40 -23.52 -3.96
CA LEU A 60 -7.39 -22.71 -4.63
C LEU A 60 -6.28 -23.61 -5.22
N ILE A 61 -5.75 -24.52 -4.40
CA ILE A 61 -4.69 -25.45 -4.81
C ILE A 61 -5.19 -26.35 -5.96
N ASP A 62 -6.37 -26.95 -5.80
CA ASP A 62 -6.95 -27.86 -6.79
C ASP A 62 -7.23 -27.14 -8.12
N THR A 63 -7.72 -25.89 -8.07
CA THR A 63 -7.93 -25.05 -9.25
C THR A 63 -6.63 -24.81 -10.01
N PHE A 64 -5.58 -24.40 -9.31
CA PHE A 64 -4.30 -24.13 -9.95
C PHE A 64 -3.61 -25.39 -10.48
N LYS A 65 -3.63 -26.48 -9.71
CA LYS A 65 -3.06 -27.77 -10.16
C LYS A 65 -3.79 -28.32 -11.38
N SER A 66 -5.12 -28.32 -11.38
CA SER A 66 -5.94 -28.79 -12.51
C SER A 66 -5.70 -27.94 -13.77
N ALA A 67 -5.40 -26.67 -13.60
CA ALA A 67 -5.03 -25.78 -14.70
C ALA A 67 -3.53 -25.86 -15.08
N GLY A 68 -2.70 -26.67 -14.40
CA GLY A 68 -1.26 -26.76 -14.67
C GLY A 68 -0.48 -25.50 -14.29
N VAL A 69 -0.96 -24.73 -13.32
CA VAL A 69 -0.28 -23.55 -12.78
C VAL A 69 0.81 -24.02 -11.81
N THR A 70 2.05 -23.58 -12.03
CA THR A 70 3.20 -23.83 -11.14
C THR A 70 3.78 -22.55 -10.55
N ARG A 71 3.40 -21.39 -11.07
CA ARG A 71 3.79 -20.06 -10.60
C ARG A 71 2.55 -19.22 -10.41
N ALA A 72 2.47 -18.49 -9.31
CA ALA A 72 1.33 -17.61 -9.02
C ALA A 72 1.80 -16.27 -8.44
N VAL A 73 0.99 -15.26 -8.59
CA VAL A 73 1.12 -13.96 -7.93
C VAL A 73 -0.13 -13.67 -7.13
N MET A 74 0.01 -12.91 -6.06
CA MET A 74 -1.10 -12.41 -5.24
C MET A 74 -1.20 -10.90 -5.43
N ALA A 75 -2.38 -10.39 -5.74
CA ALA A 75 -2.60 -8.95 -5.94
C ALA A 75 -3.92 -8.48 -5.36
N GLY A 76 -3.91 -7.27 -4.82
CA GLY A 76 -5.07 -6.65 -4.18
C GLY A 76 -5.10 -6.86 -2.67
N GLN A 77 -6.01 -6.14 -2.02
CA GLN A 77 -6.15 -6.18 -0.56
C GLN A 77 -7.25 -7.16 -0.15
N VAL A 78 -7.11 -7.72 1.04
CA VAL A 78 -8.17 -8.39 1.79
C VAL A 78 -8.42 -7.59 3.07
N LYS A 79 -9.66 -7.17 3.30
CA LYS A 79 -10.00 -6.34 4.46
C LYS A 79 -9.78 -7.12 5.77
N HIS A 80 -9.05 -6.52 6.73
CA HIS A 80 -8.75 -7.16 8.02
C HIS A 80 -9.97 -7.71 8.76
N LYS A 81 -11.11 -7.00 8.69
CA LYS A 81 -12.36 -7.47 9.32
C LYS A 81 -12.82 -8.81 8.75
N GLN A 82 -12.56 -9.11 7.49
CA GLN A 82 -12.98 -10.35 6.87
C GLN A 82 -12.03 -11.51 7.19
N ILE A 83 -10.73 -11.23 7.34
CA ILE A 83 -9.73 -12.26 7.68
C ILE A 83 -10.02 -12.90 9.06
N PHE A 84 -10.53 -12.14 10.02
CA PHE A 84 -10.69 -12.61 11.40
C PHE A 84 -12.13 -12.93 11.82
N SER A 85 -13.15 -12.45 11.10
CA SER A 85 -14.56 -12.57 11.54
C SER A 85 -15.45 -13.40 10.63
N ALA A 86 -15.09 -13.61 9.35
CA ALA A 86 -16.00 -14.21 8.37
C ALA A 86 -15.44 -15.48 7.68
N ILE A 87 -14.20 -15.87 7.99
CA ILE A 87 -13.58 -17.04 7.33
C ILE A 87 -14.19 -18.33 7.86
N LYS A 88 -14.76 -19.13 6.94
CA LYS A 88 -15.04 -20.55 7.20
C LYS A 88 -13.87 -21.35 6.59
N PRO A 89 -12.82 -21.63 7.37
CA PRO A 89 -11.63 -22.29 6.84
C PRO A 89 -11.97 -23.74 6.47
N ASP A 90 -11.48 -24.18 5.31
CA ASP A 90 -11.43 -25.59 5.02
C ASP A 90 -10.41 -26.31 5.92
N TRP A 91 -10.32 -27.65 5.82
CA TRP A 91 -9.47 -28.42 6.72
C TRP A 91 -7.98 -28.06 6.60
N ARG A 92 -7.51 -27.69 5.40
CA ARG A 92 -6.10 -27.30 5.18
C ARG A 92 -5.80 -25.96 5.83
N LEU A 93 -6.65 -24.97 5.62
CA LEU A 93 -6.51 -23.66 6.25
C LEU A 93 -6.70 -23.75 7.77
N ALA A 94 -7.65 -24.55 8.26
CA ALA A 94 -7.85 -24.77 9.69
C ALA A 94 -6.60 -25.37 10.35
N LYS A 95 -6.01 -26.41 9.73
CA LYS A 95 -4.75 -27.00 10.19
C LYS A 95 -3.60 -25.97 10.19
N LEU A 96 -3.52 -25.15 9.15
CA LEU A 96 -2.53 -24.08 9.05
C LEU A 96 -2.68 -23.07 10.19
N LEU A 97 -3.89 -22.57 10.42
CA LEU A 97 -4.19 -21.60 11.49
C LEU A 97 -3.85 -22.14 12.88
N LEU A 98 -4.05 -23.45 13.12
CA LEU A 98 -3.67 -24.09 14.40
C LEU A 98 -2.14 -24.22 14.58
N SER A 99 -1.38 -24.24 13.50
CA SER A 99 0.08 -24.34 13.54
C SER A 99 0.79 -23.01 13.69
N LEU A 100 0.08 -21.87 13.53
CA LEU A 100 0.67 -20.53 13.64
C LEU A 100 0.85 -20.13 15.10
N GLY A 101 2.09 -19.79 15.48
CA GLY A 101 2.41 -19.25 16.81
C GLY A 101 1.97 -17.78 16.99
N THR A 102 1.99 -17.01 15.90
CA THR A 102 1.51 -15.62 15.83
C THR A 102 0.40 -15.51 14.79
N ARG A 103 -0.65 -14.74 15.11
CA ARG A 103 -1.85 -14.61 14.25
C ARG A 103 -1.89 -13.23 13.59
N ASN A 104 -0.77 -12.77 13.04
CA ASN A 104 -0.79 -11.59 12.18
C ASN A 104 -0.97 -11.99 10.70
N THR A 105 -1.33 -11.03 9.88
CA THR A 105 -1.62 -11.23 8.44
C THR A 105 -0.40 -11.77 7.69
N ASP A 106 0.80 -11.24 7.98
CA ASP A 106 2.03 -11.62 7.30
C ASP A 106 2.42 -13.07 7.58
N SER A 107 2.29 -13.52 8.84
CA SER A 107 2.53 -14.92 9.22
C SER A 107 1.55 -15.87 8.52
N LEU A 108 0.27 -15.47 8.41
CA LEU A 108 -0.75 -16.25 7.71
C LEU A 108 -0.44 -16.36 6.22
N LEU A 109 -0.15 -15.24 5.55
CA LEU A 109 0.14 -15.24 4.12
C LEU A 109 1.46 -15.96 3.79
N GLY A 110 2.49 -15.81 4.64
CA GLY A 110 3.73 -16.58 4.53
C GLY A 110 3.51 -18.09 4.66
N ALA A 111 2.63 -18.51 5.58
CA ALA A 111 2.28 -19.92 5.74
C ALA A 111 1.44 -20.45 4.56
N VAL A 112 0.52 -19.64 4.01
CA VAL A 112 -0.21 -19.97 2.76
C VAL A 112 0.77 -20.14 1.60
N ALA A 113 1.73 -19.22 1.45
CA ALA A 113 2.77 -19.32 0.43
C ALA A 113 3.60 -20.61 0.54
N LYS A 114 3.92 -21.05 1.78
CA LYS A 114 4.61 -22.32 2.03
C LYS A 114 3.76 -23.51 1.61
N VAL A 115 2.47 -23.53 1.99
CA VAL A 115 1.56 -24.64 1.58
C VAL A 115 1.43 -24.71 0.06
N LEU A 116 1.34 -23.57 -0.63
CA LEU A 116 1.32 -23.55 -2.10
C LEU A 116 2.62 -24.12 -2.68
N ALA A 117 3.78 -23.74 -2.13
CA ALA A 117 5.08 -24.25 -2.57
C ALA A 117 5.22 -25.77 -2.35
N ASP A 118 4.76 -26.30 -1.21
CA ASP A 118 4.72 -27.74 -0.90
C ASP A 118 3.84 -28.51 -1.90
N GLU A 119 2.86 -27.84 -2.51
CA GLU A 119 1.98 -28.40 -3.57
C GLU A 119 2.49 -28.11 -5.00
N GLY A 120 3.70 -27.56 -5.14
CA GLY A 120 4.35 -27.29 -6.43
C GLY A 120 3.93 -25.97 -7.08
N ILE A 121 3.32 -25.03 -6.33
CA ILE A 121 2.90 -23.71 -6.82
C ILE A 121 3.75 -22.65 -6.11
N VAL A 122 4.70 -22.05 -6.82
CA VAL A 122 5.58 -21.01 -6.28
C VAL A 122 4.88 -19.66 -6.32
N LEU A 123 4.70 -19.05 -5.16
CA LEU A 123 4.19 -17.68 -5.09
C LEU A 123 5.34 -16.68 -5.31
N GLU A 124 5.23 -15.90 -6.38
CA GLU A 124 6.22 -14.90 -6.77
C GLU A 124 5.87 -13.51 -6.24
N SER A 125 6.85 -12.59 -6.31
CA SER A 125 6.62 -11.20 -5.97
C SER A 125 5.49 -10.61 -6.82
N SER A 126 4.55 -9.92 -6.17
CA SER A 126 3.46 -9.20 -6.84
C SER A 126 3.96 -8.11 -7.78
N THR A 127 5.20 -7.65 -7.58
CA THR A 127 5.83 -6.61 -8.41
C THR A 127 6.61 -7.15 -9.60
N ALA A 128 6.83 -8.48 -9.71
CA ALA A 128 7.64 -9.09 -10.77
C ALA A 128 7.17 -8.73 -12.19
N LEU A 129 5.87 -8.53 -12.37
CA LEU A 129 5.27 -8.13 -13.65
C LEU A 129 5.07 -6.61 -13.79
N LEU A 130 5.30 -5.85 -12.71
CA LEU A 130 4.98 -4.42 -12.59
C LEU A 130 6.24 -3.56 -12.30
N GLU A 131 7.42 -4.06 -12.64
CA GLU A 131 8.67 -3.31 -12.45
C GLU A 131 8.62 -1.88 -13.02
N PRO A 132 8.00 -1.60 -14.20
CA PRO A 132 7.87 -0.23 -14.70
C PRO A 132 7.06 0.72 -13.81
N LEU A 133 6.19 0.18 -12.92
CA LEU A 133 5.39 0.96 -11.98
C LEU A 133 6.08 1.16 -10.62
N LEU A 134 7.22 0.55 -10.39
CA LEU A 134 8.01 0.82 -9.19
C LEU A 134 8.58 2.24 -9.22
N ALA A 135 8.50 2.93 -8.09
CA ALA A 135 9.08 4.25 -7.94
C ALA A 135 10.57 4.21 -8.26
N LYS A 136 11.00 5.00 -9.24
CA LYS A 136 12.41 5.11 -9.63
C LYS A 136 13.12 6.13 -8.74
N PRO A 137 14.42 5.93 -8.42
CA PRO A 137 15.17 6.89 -7.63
C PRO A 137 15.13 8.30 -8.25
N GLY A 138 14.92 9.31 -7.41
CA GLY A 138 14.91 10.71 -7.80
C GLY A 138 13.60 11.42 -7.57
N VAL A 139 13.44 12.59 -8.18
CA VAL A 139 12.24 13.40 -8.12
C VAL A 139 11.28 12.98 -9.23
N VAL A 140 10.05 12.65 -8.86
CA VAL A 140 8.99 12.18 -9.78
C VAL A 140 8.23 13.35 -10.39
N THR A 141 8.03 14.41 -9.62
CA THR A 141 7.27 15.63 -9.98
C THR A 141 8.19 16.74 -10.47
N LYS A 142 7.61 17.80 -11.11
CA LYS A 142 8.36 18.97 -11.56
C LYS A 142 9.01 19.72 -10.42
N ARG A 143 8.31 19.84 -9.28
CA ARG A 143 8.84 20.49 -8.08
C ARG A 143 9.67 19.49 -7.25
N PRO A 144 10.93 19.78 -6.96
CA PRO A 144 11.70 18.99 -5.99
C PRO A 144 11.27 19.34 -4.56
N PRO A 145 11.53 18.45 -3.57
CA PRO A 145 11.37 18.79 -2.16
C PRO A 145 12.20 20.02 -1.77
N SER A 146 11.62 20.93 -1.00
CA SER A 146 12.31 22.06 -0.37
C SER A 146 13.31 21.59 0.69
N GLU A 147 14.16 22.50 1.19
CA GLU A 147 15.11 22.16 2.25
C GLU A 147 14.40 21.67 3.53
N GLN A 148 13.30 22.32 3.92
CA GLN A 148 12.53 21.89 5.08
C GLN A 148 11.87 20.52 4.86
N GLU A 149 11.32 20.26 3.67
CA GLU A 149 10.74 18.97 3.33
C GLU A 149 11.81 17.87 3.34
N ARG A 150 13.03 18.14 2.91
CA ARG A 150 14.14 17.17 3.03
C ARG A 150 14.49 16.84 4.48
N LYS A 151 14.52 17.83 5.36
CA LYS A 151 14.71 17.60 6.81
C LYS A 151 13.56 16.75 7.39
N ASN A 152 12.33 17.03 6.96
CA ASN A 152 11.16 16.25 7.36
C ASN A 152 11.25 14.81 6.84
N ILE A 153 11.71 14.60 5.60
CA ILE A 153 11.90 13.26 5.02
C ILE A 153 12.93 12.46 5.83
N GLU A 154 14.10 13.04 6.10
CA GLU A 154 15.16 12.38 6.85
C GLU A 154 14.66 11.95 8.26
N TYR A 155 14.03 12.87 8.99
CA TYR A 155 13.44 12.58 10.29
C TYR A 155 12.32 11.54 10.18
N GLY A 156 11.41 11.71 9.23
CA GLY A 156 10.28 10.81 9.01
C GLY A 156 10.71 9.38 8.67
N ARG A 157 11.78 9.21 7.87
CA ARG A 157 12.33 7.87 7.59
C ARG A 157 12.88 7.19 8.84
N ALA A 158 13.54 7.95 9.73
CA ALA A 158 14.03 7.41 10.98
C ALA A 158 12.87 6.94 11.87
N VAL A 159 11.80 7.73 11.98
CA VAL A 159 10.60 7.38 12.74
C VAL A 159 9.89 6.18 12.11
N ALA A 160 9.61 6.22 10.80
CA ALA A 160 8.89 5.15 10.10
C ALA A 160 9.60 3.80 10.20
N ARG A 161 10.94 3.76 10.11
CA ARG A 161 11.72 2.53 10.29
C ARG A 161 11.51 1.92 11.67
N ARG A 162 11.49 2.73 12.74
CA ARG A 162 11.24 2.24 14.09
C ARG A 162 9.83 1.69 14.28
N LEU A 163 8.83 2.34 13.69
CA LEU A 163 7.45 1.85 13.73
C LEU A 163 7.31 0.53 12.96
N ALA A 164 7.98 0.43 11.81
CA ALA A 164 7.98 -0.79 10.99
C ALA A 164 8.66 -1.99 11.68
N GLU A 165 9.68 -1.76 12.54
CA GLU A 165 10.30 -2.81 13.36
C GLU A 165 9.29 -3.47 14.32
N TYR A 166 8.28 -2.72 14.77
CA TYR A 166 7.20 -3.20 15.66
C TYR A 166 5.92 -3.60 14.89
N ASP A 167 5.97 -3.60 13.56
CA ASP A 167 4.83 -3.91 12.70
C ASP A 167 3.58 -3.03 12.98
N ILE A 168 3.80 -1.77 13.42
CA ILE A 168 2.71 -0.82 13.72
C ILE A 168 2.16 -0.23 12.42
N GLY A 169 3.05 0.26 11.54
CA GLY A 169 2.72 0.91 10.28
C GLY A 169 3.97 1.26 9.50
N GLN A 170 3.79 1.90 8.35
CA GLN A 170 4.88 2.23 7.43
C GLN A 170 4.79 3.66 6.87
N THR A 171 3.80 4.45 7.31
CA THR A 171 3.60 5.84 6.90
C THR A 171 3.61 6.75 8.12
N VAL A 172 4.31 7.87 8.01
CA VAL A 172 4.31 8.94 9.01
C VAL A 172 4.09 10.29 8.32
N VAL A 173 3.49 11.23 9.03
CA VAL A 173 3.33 12.60 8.56
C VAL A 173 4.09 13.54 9.48
N ILE A 174 4.95 14.36 8.88
CA ILE A 174 5.92 15.21 9.56
C ILE A 174 5.65 16.68 9.23
N ALA A 175 5.74 17.55 10.21
CA ALA A 175 5.78 18.99 10.05
C ALA A 175 6.91 19.58 10.89
N ALA A 176 7.75 20.45 10.33
CA ALA A 176 8.85 21.12 11.03
C ALA A 176 9.73 20.16 11.87
N THR A 177 10.05 19.00 11.34
CA THR A 177 10.80 17.90 12.01
C THR A 177 10.13 17.35 13.27
N ALA A 178 8.81 17.54 13.40
CA ALA A 178 7.99 16.88 14.41
C ALA A 178 7.04 15.87 13.77
N CYS A 179 6.84 14.72 14.42
CA CYS A 179 5.89 13.71 13.96
C CYS A 179 4.47 14.11 14.35
N VAL A 180 3.63 14.39 13.35
CA VAL A 180 2.23 14.79 13.54
C VAL A 180 1.34 13.57 13.71
N THR A 181 1.48 12.59 12.80
CA THR A 181 0.71 11.34 12.86
C THR A 181 1.56 10.16 12.40
N VAL A 182 1.21 8.98 12.91
CA VAL A 182 1.76 7.70 12.49
C VAL A 182 0.63 6.79 12.04
N GLU A 183 0.87 6.02 10.98
CA GLU A 183 -0.05 5.01 10.49
C GLU A 183 -0.07 3.82 11.45
N ALA A 184 -1.27 3.34 11.74
CA ALA A 184 -1.49 2.06 12.39
C ALA A 184 -2.54 1.27 11.58
N MET A 185 -3.63 0.82 12.20
CA MET A 185 -4.64 0.00 11.52
C MET A 185 -5.57 0.81 10.60
N GLU A 186 -5.58 2.12 10.71
CA GLU A 186 -6.41 3.03 9.90
C GLU A 186 -5.98 3.14 8.43
N GLY A 187 -4.69 2.90 8.15
CA GLY A 187 -4.09 2.98 6.82
C GLY A 187 -3.65 4.40 6.42
N THR A 188 -2.89 4.47 5.32
CA THR A 188 -2.18 5.68 4.87
C THR A 188 -3.08 6.89 4.69
N ASP A 189 -4.20 6.75 3.94
CA ASP A 189 -5.07 7.89 3.61
C ASP A 189 -5.69 8.51 4.88
N ALA A 190 -6.21 7.69 5.80
CA ALA A 190 -6.79 8.17 7.06
C ALA A 190 -5.75 8.83 7.98
N THR A 191 -4.51 8.32 7.98
CA THR A 191 -3.39 8.94 8.71
C THR A 191 -3.08 10.33 8.19
N ILE A 192 -3.10 10.52 6.86
CA ILE A 192 -2.89 11.83 6.21
C ILE A 192 -4.04 12.78 6.53
N GLU A 193 -5.29 12.32 6.43
CA GLU A 193 -6.49 13.11 6.77
C GLU A 193 -6.43 13.61 8.22
N ARG A 194 -6.11 12.71 9.16
CA ARG A 194 -5.95 13.04 10.58
C ARG A 194 -4.84 14.06 10.82
N ALA A 195 -3.72 13.99 10.09
CA ALA A 195 -2.67 14.99 10.18
C ALA A 195 -3.17 16.38 9.75
N GLY A 196 -3.90 16.45 8.65
CA GLY A 196 -4.50 17.70 8.18
C GLY A 196 -5.51 18.29 9.17
N GLU A 197 -6.33 17.46 9.82
CA GLU A 197 -7.27 17.89 10.86
C GLU A 197 -6.56 18.46 12.08
N LEU A 198 -5.52 17.76 12.57
CA LEU A 198 -4.72 18.25 13.70
C LEU A 198 -4.05 19.59 13.40
N MET A 199 -3.49 19.76 12.22
CA MET A 199 -2.83 21.01 11.84
C MET A 199 -3.82 22.17 11.77
N ARG A 200 -5.02 21.96 11.21
CA ARG A 200 -6.08 23.01 11.18
C ARG A 200 -6.54 23.39 12.58
N SER A 201 -6.67 22.43 13.50
CA SER A 201 -7.04 22.73 14.89
C SER A 201 -5.99 23.60 15.58
N LEU A 202 -4.71 23.28 15.41
CA LEU A 202 -3.60 24.05 15.98
C LEU A 202 -3.51 25.48 15.38
N GLU A 203 -3.81 25.65 14.10
CA GLU A 203 -3.87 26.95 13.46
C GLU A 203 -4.99 27.83 14.04
N LEU A 204 -6.18 27.25 14.22
CA LEU A 204 -7.34 27.94 14.83
C LEU A 204 -7.07 28.35 16.29
N GLU A 205 -6.44 27.46 17.07
CA GLU A 205 -6.05 27.78 18.46
C GLU A 205 -5.04 28.94 18.50
N SER A 206 -4.00 28.89 17.67
CA SER A 206 -2.99 29.94 17.56
C SER A 206 -3.59 31.30 17.12
N GLU A 207 -4.54 31.29 16.17
CA GLU A 207 -5.25 32.50 15.75
C GLU A 207 -6.14 33.09 16.87
N LEU A 208 -6.78 32.23 17.67
CA LEU A 208 -7.58 32.66 18.80
C LEU A 208 -6.72 33.27 19.93
N GLU A 209 -5.61 32.64 20.24
CA GLU A 209 -4.64 33.13 21.24
C GLU A 209 -4.05 34.49 20.82
N SER A 210 -3.62 34.62 19.54
CA SER A 210 -3.09 35.90 19.02
C SER A 210 -4.08 37.05 19.02
N LYS A 211 -5.38 36.75 18.94
CA LYS A 211 -6.45 37.77 19.06
C LYS A 211 -6.75 38.17 20.50
N LEU A 212 -6.41 37.34 21.47
CA LEU A 212 -6.60 37.58 22.89
C LEU A 212 -5.40 38.31 23.52
N GLU A 213 -4.19 38.09 23.01
CA GLU A 213 -2.96 38.74 23.41
C GLU A 213 -2.76 39.99 22.56
N SER A 214 -3.11 41.17 23.09
CA SER A 214 -3.03 42.51 22.45
C SER A 214 -1.58 43.00 22.26
N GLU A 215 -0.61 42.17 22.02
CA GLU A 215 0.79 42.54 21.80
C GLU A 215 1.13 42.43 20.28
N PRO A 216 1.57 43.53 19.62
CA PRO A 216 1.79 43.59 18.18
C PRO A 216 3.09 42.91 17.69
N ASP A 217 3.90 42.29 18.54
CA ASP A 217 5.23 41.80 18.21
C ASP A 217 5.40 40.28 18.17
N ALA A 218 4.35 39.49 18.30
CA ALA A 218 4.43 38.07 18.00
C ALA A 218 4.39 37.87 16.47
N GLN A 219 5.47 38.16 15.78
CA GLN A 219 5.83 37.42 14.58
C GLN A 219 6.11 35.97 14.99
N ILE A 220 5.06 35.26 15.38
CA ILE A 220 5.06 33.79 15.33
C ILE A 220 5.26 33.49 13.86
N SER A 221 6.54 33.23 13.53
CA SER A 221 6.90 32.79 12.21
C SER A 221 5.89 31.71 11.81
N THR A 222 5.08 32.00 10.81
CA THR A 222 4.41 30.99 10.02
C THR A 222 5.51 30.13 9.38
N LEU A 223 6.22 29.38 10.25
CA LEU A 223 7.03 28.26 9.81
C LEU A 223 6.07 27.45 8.95
N SER A 224 6.38 27.40 7.66
CA SER A 224 5.63 26.62 6.68
C SER A 224 5.38 25.25 7.31
N ARG A 225 4.19 25.07 7.91
CA ARG A 225 3.73 23.83 8.56
C ARG A 225 3.32 22.81 7.50
N ALA A 226 3.91 22.94 6.31
CA ALA A 226 3.66 22.03 5.19
C ALA A 226 3.93 20.58 5.62
N LEU A 227 2.89 19.77 5.56
CA LEU A 227 2.96 18.37 5.92
C LEU A 227 3.79 17.60 4.89
N THR A 228 4.71 16.81 5.37
CA THR A 228 5.51 15.86 4.57
C THR A 228 5.09 14.45 4.92
N VAL A 229 4.60 13.72 3.94
CA VAL A 229 4.24 12.30 4.07
C VAL A 229 5.46 11.46 3.73
N VAL A 230 5.84 10.55 4.61
CA VAL A 230 6.93 9.59 4.38
C VAL A 230 6.37 8.19 4.50
N LYS A 231 6.43 7.43 3.41
CA LYS A 231 5.98 6.02 3.36
C LYS A 231 7.14 5.13 2.94
N ILE A 232 7.53 4.22 3.82
CA ILE A 232 8.64 3.28 3.57
C ILE A 232 8.10 1.87 3.29
N ALA A 233 8.96 1.03 2.73
CA ALA A 233 8.77 -0.41 2.79
C ALA A 233 9.30 -0.93 4.14
N LYS A 234 8.57 -1.85 4.79
CA LYS A 234 9.06 -2.48 6.02
C LYS A 234 10.36 -3.24 5.75
N PRO A 235 11.32 -3.30 6.69
CA PRO A 235 12.61 -3.98 6.49
C PRO A 235 12.48 -5.43 6.03
N ASN A 236 11.51 -6.16 6.58
CA ASN A 236 11.24 -7.57 6.29
C ASN A 236 9.97 -7.76 5.44
N GLN A 237 9.60 -6.73 4.64
CA GLN A 237 8.38 -6.78 3.82
C GLN A 237 8.45 -7.89 2.79
N ASP A 238 7.47 -8.77 2.81
CA ASP A 238 7.35 -9.84 1.82
C ASP A 238 6.62 -9.32 0.58
N MET A 239 7.40 -9.00 -0.45
CA MET A 239 6.91 -8.44 -1.71
C MET A 239 5.97 -9.39 -2.49
N ARG A 240 5.77 -10.61 -2.01
CA ARG A 240 4.83 -11.55 -2.62
C ARG A 240 3.37 -11.18 -2.35
N PHE A 241 3.10 -10.44 -1.26
CA PHE A 241 1.72 -10.10 -0.85
C PHE A 241 1.58 -8.77 -0.11
N ASP A 242 2.66 -8.18 0.39
CA ASP A 242 2.63 -6.88 1.06
C ASP A 242 3.55 -5.90 0.30
N VAL A 243 2.96 -5.09 -0.56
CA VAL A 243 3.67 -4.11 -1.39
C VAL A 243 3.15 -2.72 -1.04
N PRO A 244 4.01 -1.76 -0.67
CA PRO A 244 3.61 -0.38 -0.52
C PRO A 244 3.09 0.18 -1.85
N VAL A 245 1.93 0.81 -1.79
CA VAL A 245 1.26 1.36 -2.98
C VAL A 245 0.89 2.81 -2.73
N ILE A 246 1.11 3.64 -3.75
CA ILE A 246 0.56 4.99 -3.87
C ILE A 246 -0.35 5.04 -5.09
N GLY A 247 -1.54 5.61 -4.93
CA GLY A 247 -2.49 5.89 -6.01
C GLY A 247 -2.86 7.37 -6.08
N VAL A 248 -3.59 7.75 -7.12
CA VAL A 248 -4.11 9.14 -7.28
C VAL A 248 -4.91 9.58 -6.07
N LYS A 249 -5.69 8.67 -5.46
CA LYS A 249 -6.47 8.96 -4.25
C LYS A 249 -5.60 9.45 -3.09
N THR A 250 -4.39 8.91 -2.93
CA THR A 250 -3.46 9.39 -1.88
C THR A 250 -3.03 10.83 -2.14
N ILE A 251 -2.76 11.20 -3.40
CA ILE A 251 -2.45 12.61 -3.78
C ILE A 251 -3.65 13.53 -3.50
N GLU A 252 -4.86 13.12 -3.85
CA GLU A 252 -6.08 13.85 -3.52
C GLU A 252 -6.25 14.04 -2.02
N THR A 253 -5.98 13.02 -1.24
CA THR A 253 -6.03 13.09 0.23
C THR A 253 -4.97 14.04 0.78
N MET A 254 -3.74 13.99 0.26
CA MET A 254 -2.68 14.93 0.59
C MET A 254 -3.08 16.38 0.28
N THR A 255 -3.69 16.61 -0.88
CA THR A 255 -4.19 17.94 -1.27
C THR A 255 -5.20 18.48 -0.27
N ARG A 256 -6.19 17.66 0.14
CA ARG A 256 -7.19 18.04 1.15
C ARG A 256 -6.58 18.29 2.53
N ALA A 257 -5.56 17.54 2.88
CA ALA A 257 -4.86 17.65 4.16
C ALA A 257 -3.85 18.81 4.22
N GLY A 258 -3.55 19.47 3.09
CA GLY A 258 -2.52 20.51 3.01
C GLY A 258 -1.09 19.95 3.02
N ALA A 259 -0.91 18.67 2.65
CA ALA A 259 0.41 18.07 2.54
C ALA A 259 1.09 18.48 1.23
N SER A 260 2.36 18.86 1.30
CA SER A 260 3.12 19.41 0.18
C SER A 260 4.20 18.47 -0.36
N CYS A 261 4.54 17.40 0.36
CA CYS A 261 5.60 16.50 -0.06
C CYS A 261 5.28 15.04 0.29
N LEU A 262 5.63 14.13 -0.64
CA LEU A 262 5.59 12.68 -0.45
C LEU A 262 6.96 12.09 -0.74
N ALA A 263 7.49 11.32 0.20
CA ALA A 263 8.69 10.51 0.00
C ALA A 263 8.36 9.02 0.13
N VAL A 264 8.87 8.22 -0.80
CA VAL A 264 8.70 6.76 -0.82
C VAL A 264 10.04 6.04 -1.03
N ASP A 265 10.09 4.72 -0.76
CA ASP A 265 11.28 3.92 -1.06
C ASP A 265 11.35 3.56 -2.55
N ALA A 266 12.47 3.91 -3.18
CA ALA A 266 12.74 3.56 -4.57
C ALA A 266 12.84 2.04 -4.75
N GLY A 267 12.29 1.53 -5.86
CA GLY A 267 12.29 0.10 -6.19
C GLY A 267 11.42 -0.78 -5.28
N ARG A 268 10.72 -0.20 -4.28
CA ARG A 268 9.92 -0.95 -3.30
C ARG A 268 8.50 -0.44 -3.12
N CYS A 269 8.16 0.69 -3.73
CA CYS A 269 6.80 1.27 -3.71
C CYS A 269 6.23 1.30 -5.13
N LEU A 270 5.02 0.81 -5.32
CA LEU A 270 4.30 0.91 -6.59
C LEU A 270 3.57 2.25 -6.68
N LEU A 271 3.74 2.92 -7.81
CA LEU A 271 2.98 4.11 -8.22
C LEU A 271 1.89 3.64 -9.20
N LEU A 272 0.73 3.28 -8.68
CA LEU A 272 -0.39 2.81 -9.52
C LEU A 272 -0.93 3.98 -10.33
N ASP A 273 -0.84 3.87 -11.66
CA ASP A 273 -1.19 4.96 -12.54
C ASP A 273 -0.22 6.16 -12.44
N GLY A 274 1.09 5.86 -12.53
CA GLY A 274 2.18 6.81 -12.22
C GLY A 274 2.10 8.13 -12.97
N GLU A 275 1.62 8.14 -14.23
CA GLU A 275 1.41 9.38 -14.98
C GLU A 275 0.32 10.25 -14.35
N ALA A 276 -0.82 9.66 -14.00
CA ALA A 276 -1.92 10.38 -13.34
C ALA A 276 -1.52 10.87 -11.94
N ILE A 277 -0.70 10.10 -11.20
CA ILE A 277 -0.12 10.51 -9.91
C ILE A 277 0.74 11.76 -10.11
N THR A 278 1.64 11.73 -11.10
CA THR A 278 2.55 12.85 -11.38
C THR A 278 1.77 14.10 -11.78
N GLN A 279 0.78 13.96 -12.67
CA GLN A 279 -0.08 15.07 -13.09
C GLN A 279 -0.87 15.67 -11.92
N ALA A 280 -1.49 14.83 -11.09
CA ALA A 280 -2.24 15.28 -9.93
C ALA A 280 -1.35 16.00 -8.90
N ALA A 281 -0.16 15.45 -8.62
CA ALA A 281 0.81 16.03 -7.70
C ALA A 281 1.37 17.36 -8.22
N ASP A 282 1.73 17.43 -9.50
CA ASP A 282 2.19 18.67 -10.14
C ASP A 282 1.11 19.76 -10.10
N TYR A 283 -0.16 19.40 -10.37
CA TYR A 283 -1.28 20.33 -10.32
C TYR A 283 -1.50 20.88 -8.89
N ALA A 284 -1.36 20.03 -7.89
CA ALA A 284 -1.50 20.40 -6.48
C ALA A 284 -0.23 21.06 -5.88
N GLY A 285 0.87 21.16 -6.63
CA GLY A 285 2.15 21.67 -6.15
C GLY A 285 2.83 20.73 -5.15
N ILE A 286 2.49 19.45 -5.14
CA ILE A 286 3.06 18.44 -4.24
C ILE A 286 4.37 17.91 -4.85
N ALA A 287 5.46 17.91 -4.08
CA ALA A 287 6.68 17.23 -4.46
C ALA A 287 6.56 15.72 -4.17
N VAL A 288 6.92 14.88 -5.13
CA VAL A 288 7.02 13.43 -4.95
C VAL A 288 8.45 13.00 -5.27
N CYS A 289 9.09 12.30 -4.35
CA CYS A 289 10.43 11.76 -4.54
C CYS A 289 10.54 10.32 -4.03
N ALA A 290 11.51 9.59 -4.57
CA ALA A 290 11.85 8.24 -4.16
C ALA A 290 13.38 8.13 -3.96
N ASP A 291 13.86 7.53 -2.90
CA ASP A 291 15.26 7.34 -2.54
C ASP A 291 15.52 6.03 -1.76
#